data_0b804837c7111a14f6eb3a471873742a
#
_entry.id   0b804837c7111a14f6eb3a471873742a
#
_cell.length_a   1.000
_cell.length_b   1.000
_cell.length_c   1.000
_cell.angle_alpha   90.00
_cell.angle_beta   90.00
_cell.angle_gamma   90.00
#
_symmetry.space_group_name_H-M   'P 1'
#
loop_
_entity.id
_entity.type
_entity.pdbx_description
1 polymer ?
#
loop_
_entity_poly.entity_id
_entity_poly.type
_entity_poly.pdbx_seq_one_letter_code
_entity_poly.pdbx_strand_id
1 'polypeptide(L)'
;MELNARFVERTVSLFGEKRYARFIEALEKEPVVSVRYNVHKMLADDSLERVPWAEYGRYLPQRPVFTADPKFHAGCYYVQEASSMFIEQVVRQYVSSPVRALDLCAAPGGKTTHLLSILPAGSLLVSNEPMPLRAQVLAENAIKWGNPASVVTKNVPADFASLRNFFDLIVVDAPCSGEGMFRKDSFAVEQWSVGNVEQCVKRQREILSSVWDALRPGGVLVYSTCTFNREENEDCVAWIAEELGAEPLSLNIEVEWGVTSALVGSIPAYRFIPGYTSGEGFFLAVLRKGGDSAVAQPRAPRAQQPVAKVRNEICSWLQLSGEYDFVQEGDRVIALPKEHYAAMLVLLQKMRVLHCGLPIADIKNNKLIPVHALAMSRALNRSAFPIVELEREQALAYLHRETLSLPDAPKGVVLLAFDGAVLGLAKNVGNRANNLYPAEWRIRKDPMEL
;
A
#
# COMPACT_ATOMS: atom_id res chain seq x y z
N MET A 1 -21.60 -22.88 -3.47
CA MET A 1 -20.78 -22.69 -2.23
C MET A 1 -21.64 -23.08 -1.05
N GLU A 2 -21.17 -23.97 -0.16
CA GLU A 2 -21.89 -24.36 1.07
C GLU A 2 -21.47 -23.41 2.21
N LEU A 3 -22.41 -22.62 2.72
CA LEU A 3 -22.19 -21.65 3.77
C LEU A 3 -22.58 -22.22 5.12
N ASN A 4 -21.86 -21.83 6.18
CA ASN A 4 -22.16 -22.20 7.55
C ASN A 4 -23.58 -21.72 7.93
N ALA A 5 -24.41 -22.60 8.51
CA ALA A 5 -25.80 -22.29 8.85
C ALA A 5 -25.93 -21.06 9.80
N ARG A 6 -24.98 -20.90 10.75
CA ARG A 6 -24.95 -19.74 11.62
C ARG A 6 -24.59 -18.43 10.90
N PHE A 7 -23.72 -18.51 9.87
CA PHE A 7 -23.47 -17.36 9.01
C PHE A 7 -24.74 -16.94 8.26
N VAL A 8 -25.44 -17.92 7.68
CA VAL A 8 -26.70 -17.67 6.96
C VAL A 8 -27.72 -17.00 7.88
N GLU A 9 -28.00 -17.58 9.04
CA GLU A 9 -28.96 -17.04 10.03
C GLU A 9 -28.63 -15.59 10.41
N ARG A 10 -27.38 -15.31 10.73
CA ARG A 10 -26.91 -13.98 11.15
C ARG A 10 -26.95 -12.95 10.02
N THR A 11 -26.56 -13.37 8.79
CA THR A 11 -26.56 -12.47 7.65
C THR A 11 -27.96 -12.16 7.17
N VAL A 12 -28.89 -13.16 7.18
CA VAL A 12 -30.32 -12.93 6.90
C VAL A 12 -30.92 -11.97 7.92
N SER A 13 -30.64 -12.14 9.21
CA SER A 13 -31.10 -11.25 10.26
C SER A 13 -30.60 -9.82 10.07
N LEU A 14 -29.36 -9.63 9.64
CA LEU A 14 -28.75 -8.30 9.43
C LEU A 14 -29.21 -7.63 8.13
N PHE A 15 -29.26 -8.39 7.03
CA PHE A 15 -29.55 -7.87 5.69
C PHE A 15 -31.05 -7.81 5.39
N GLY A 16 -31.83 -8.67 6.01
CA GLY A 16 -33.17 -9.02 5.58
C GLY A 16 -33.18 -9.94 4.36
N GLU A 17 -34.25 -10.71 4.19
CA GLU A 17 -34.36 -11.76 3.15
C GLU A 17 -34.06 -11.24 1.73
N LYS A 18 -34.61 -10.09 1.36
CA LYS A 18 -34.48 -9.54 0.00
C LYS A 18 -33.02 -9.17 -0.33
N ARG A 19 -32.30 -8.54 0.61
CA ARG A 19 -30.90 -8.17 0.39
C ARG A 19 -30.01 -9.41 0.43
N TYR A 20 -30.29 -10.34 1.32
CA TYR A 20 -29.59 -11.60 1.40
C TYR A 20 -29.71 -12.42 0.10
N ALA A 21 -30.90 -12.55 -0.48
CA ALA A 21 -31.08 -13.27 -1.73
C ALA A 21 -30.24 -12.68 -2.88
N ARG A 22 -30.23 -11.34 -3.02
CA ARG A 22 -29.42 -10.65 -4.03
C ARG A 22 -27.91 -10.82 -3.76
N PHE A 23 -27.49 -10.81 -2.51
CA PHE A 23 -26.12 -11.06 -2.10
C PHE A 23 -25.65 -12.46 -2.47
N ILE A 24 -26.45 -13.50 -2.18
CA ILE A 24 -26.11 -14.89 -2.52
C ILE A 24 -26.02 -15.08 -4.03
N GLU A 25 -26.97 -14.54 -4.79
CA GLU A 25 -26.92 -14.59 -6.26
C GLU A 25 -25.62 -13.96 -6.79
N ALA A 26 -25.14 -12.88 -6.15
CA ALA A 26 -23.91 -12.24 -6.56
C ALA A 26 -22.64 -13.04 -6.18
N LEU A 27 -22.68 -13.81 -5.09
CA LEU A 27 -21.56 -14.67 -4.70
C LEU A 27 -21.38 -15.89 -5.63
N GLU A 28 -22.39 -16.27 -6.39
CA GLU A 28 -22.31 -17.34 -7.40
C GLU A 28 -21.66 -16.87 -8.71
N LYS A 29 -21.54 -15.56 -8.92
CA LYS A 29 -20.92 -14.98 -10.12
C LYS A 29 -19.39 -14.88 -9.96
N GLU A 30 -18.69 -14.87 -11.10
CA GLU A 30 -17.23 -14.67 -11.10
C GLU A 30 -16.84 -13.34 -10.42
N PRO A 31 -15.73 -13.34 -9.63
CA PRO A 31 -15.24 -12.13 -9.00
C PRO A 31 -14.85 -11.06 -10.02
N VAL A 32 -15.24 -9.82 -9.74
CA VAL A 32 -14.80 -8.69 -10.55
C VAL A 32 -13.30 -8.46 -10.36
N VAL A 33 -12.59 -8.18 -11.44
CA VAL A 33 -11.16 -7.88 -11.42
C VAL A 33 -10.95 -6.39 -11.62
N SER A 34 -10.12 -5.78 -10.80
CA SER A 34 -9.79 -4.37 -10.91
C SER A 34 -8.31 -4.10 -10.65
N VAL A 35 -7.82 -3.04 -11.25
CA VAL A 35 -6.45 -2.54 -11.09
C VAL A 35 -6.50 -1.05 -10.77
N ARG A 36 -5.44 -0.57 -10.12
CA ARG A 36 -5.24 0.86 -9.90
C ARG A 36 -3.89 1.29 -10.48
N TYR A 37 -3.93 2.27 -11.37
CA TYR A 37 -2.76 2.77 -12.06
C TYR A 37 -1.88 3.65 -11.16
N ASN A 38 -0.57 3.56 -11.39
CA ASN A 38 0.42 4.49 -10.84
C ASN A 38 0.70 5.58 -11.86
N VAL A 39 -0.01 6.70 -11.73
CA VAL A 39 0.04 7.81 -12.70
C VAL A 39 1.41 8.49 -12.81
N HIS A 40 2.32 8.27 -11.87
CA HIS A 40 3.71 8.72 -11.98
C HIS A 40 4.55 7.86 -12.92
N LYS A 41 4.04 6.69 -13.33
CA LYS A 41 4.74 5.73 -14.19
C LYS A 41 4.00 5.42 -15.48
N MET A 42 2.67 5.46 -15.46
CA MET A 42 1.84 5.10 -16.59
C MET A 42 0.47 5.79 -16.48
N LEU A 43 -0.04 6.32 -17.55
CA LEU A 43 -1.40 6.85 -17.60
C LEU A 43 -2.42 5.72 -17.47
N ALA A 44 -3.56 6.03 -16.85
CA ALA A 44 -4.66 5.10 -16.79
C ALA A 44 -5.26 4.87 -18.19
N ASP A 45 -5.69 3.64 -18.44
CA ASP A 45 -6.41 3.30 -19.68
C ASP A 45 -7.86 3.79 -19.59
N ASP A 46 -8.17 4.83 -20.35
CA ASP A 46 -9.50 5.44 -20.36
C ASP A 46 -10.53 4.65 -21.20
N SER A 47 -10.11 3.61 -21.92
CA SER A 47 -11.02 2.68 -22.59
C SER A 47 -11.69 1.69 -21.63
N LEU A 48 -11.11 1.50 -20.44
CA LEU A 48 -11.62 0.62 -19.41
C LEU A 48 -12.64 1.33 -18.50
N GLU A 49 -13.63 0.58 -18.01
CA GLU A 49 -14.60 1.08 -17.06
C GLU A 49 -13.94 1.55 -15.77
N ARG A 50 -14.31 2.74 -15.31
CA ARG A 50 -13.74 3.33 -14.09
C ARG A 50 -14.37 2.74 -12.84
N VAL A 51 -13.55 2.57 -11.80
CA VAL A 51 -14.06 2.38 -10.44
C VAL A 51 -14.63 3.74 -9.98
N PRO A 52 -15.93 3.87 -9.70
CA PRO A 52 -16.58 5.18 -9.55
C PRO A 52 -15.99 6.08 -8.45
N TRP A 53 -15.48 5.47 -7.38
CA TRP A 53 -14.93 6.16 -6.21
C TRP A 53 -13.40 6.28 -6.20
N ALA A 54 -12.72 5.88 -7.29
CA ALA A 54 -11.26 5.93 -7.40
C ALA A 54 -10.84 6.43 -8.79
N GLU A 55 -10.09 7.54 -8.83
CA GLU A 55 -9.73 8.24 -10.08
C GLU A 55 -8.95 7.35 -11.04
N TYR A 56 -8.00 6.59 -10.50
CA TYR A 56 -7.10 5.74 -11.30
C TYR A 56 -7.45 4.26 -11.23
N GLY A 57 -8.59 3.92 -10.61
CA GLY A 57 -9.15 2.57 -10.59
C GLY A 57 -9.83 2.22 -11.90
N ARG A 58 -9.60 1.00 -12.39
CA ARG A 58 -10.26 0.45 -13.60
C ARG A 58 -10.69 -0.98 -13.36
N TYR A 59 -11.87 -1.32 -13.87
CA TYR A 59 -12.31 -2.70 -13.99
C TYR A 59 -11.69 -3.35 -15.22
N LEU A 60 -11.32 -4.61 -15.10
CA LEU A 60 -10.83 -5.41 -16.23
C LEU A 60 -11.92 -6.36 -16.71
N PRO A 61 -12.10 -6.54 -18.04
CA PRO A 61 -13.11 -7.43 -18.59
C PRO A 61 -12.85 -8.91 -18.26
N GLN A 62 -11.57 -9.25 -18.04
CA GLN A 62 -11.13 -10.60 -17.64
C GLN A 62 -9.86 -10.52 -16.80
N ARG A 63 -9.56 -11.59 -16.06
CA ARG A 63 -8.34 -11.69 -15.25
C ARG A 63 -7.15 -12.15 -16.10
N PRO A 64 -6.15 -11.29 -16.36
CA PRO A 64 -4.94 -11.70 -17.06
C PRO A 64 -3.98 -12.44 -16.11
N VAL A 65 -2.92 -13.01 -16.69
CA VAL A 65 -1.77 -13.51 -15.91
C VAL A 65 -0.87 -12.32 -15.58
N PHE A 66 -1.16 -11.62 -14.48
CA PHE A 66 -0.45 -10.40 -14.08
C PHE A 66 1.07 -10.57 -13.97
N THR A 67 1.54 -11.74 -13.55
CA THR A 67 2.98 -12.03 -13.44
C THR A 67 3.69 -12.14 -14.79
N ALA A 68 2.94 -12.26 -15.89
CA ALA A 68 3.44 -12.24 -17.25
C ALA A 68 3.48 -10.82 -17.87
N ASP A 69 3.09 -9.81 -17.12
CA ASP A 69 3.13 -8.42 -17.57
C ASP A 69 4.33 -7.67 -16.95
N PRO A 70 5.34 -7.27 -17.75
CA PRO A 70 6.47 -6.51 -17.24
C PRO A 70 6.06 -5.19 -16.55
N LYS A 71 4.96 -4.55 -16.96
CA LYS A 71 4.45 -3.32 -16.35
C LYS A 71 3.98 -3.50 -14.91
N PHE A 72 3.47 -4.71 -14.57
CA PHE A 72 3.15 -5.07 -13.18
C PHE A 72 4.41 -5.04 -12.29
N HIS A 73 5.52 -5.60 -12.79
CA HIS A 73 6.80 -5.63 -12.08
C HIS A 73 7.48 -4.25 -12.01
N ALA A 74 7.24 -3.40 -12.99
CA ALA A 74 7.67 -2.00 -12.99
C ALA A 74 6.89 -1.13 -11.97
N GLY A 75 5.80 -1.65 -11.39
CA GLY A 75 4.92 -0.90 -10.50
C GLY A 75 4.08 0.17 -11.22
N CYS A 76 3.73 -0.07 -12.48
CA CYS A 76 2.85 0.81 -13.27
C CYS A 76 1.40 0.74 -12.81
N TYR A 77 1.00 -0.37 -12.20
CA TYR A 77 -0.31 -0.56 -11.59
C TYR A 77 -0.24 -1.57 -10.44
N TYR A 78 -1.27 -1.57 -9.63
CA TYR A 78 -1.50 -2.53 -8.54
C TYR A 78 -2.84 -3.26 -8.78
N VAL A 79 -2.85 -4.58 -8.62
CA VAL A 79 -4.09 -5.38 -8.66
C VAL A 79 -4.80 -5.20 -7.32
N GLN A 80 -5.83 -4.36 -7.30
CA GLN A 80 -6.53 -3.98 -6.08
C GLN A 80 -8.03 -4.22 -6.23
N GLU A 81 -8.63 -4.75 -5.19
CA GLU A 81 -10.07 -4.90 -5.08
C GLU A 81 -10.75 -3.53 -5.07
N ALA A 82 -11.80 -3.36 -5.88
CA ALA A 82 -12.42 -2.07 -6.14
C ALA A 82 -12.98 -1.39 -4.88
N SER A 83 -13.70 -2.14 -4.01
CA SER A 83 -14.29 -1.60 -2.79
C SER A 83 -13.24 -1.02 -1.84
N SER A 84 -12.05 -1.66 -1.76
CA SER A 84 -10.94 -1.19 -0.93
C SER A 84 -10.33 0.13 -1.42
N MET A 85 -10.56 0.51 -2.69
CA MET A 85 -10.14 1.81 -3.24
C MET A 85 -10.97 2.99 -2.69
N PHE A 86 -12.09 2.71 -2.00
CA PHE A 86 -12.94 3.75 -1.42
C PHE A 86 -12.24 4.65 -0.38
N ILE A 87 -11.10 4.22 0.16
CA ILE A 87 -10.24 5.05 1.01
C ILE A 87 -9.87 6.40 0.35
N GLU A 88 -9.90 6.48 -0.98
CA GLU A 88 -9.66 7.73 -1.71
C GLU A 88 -10.67 8.81 -1.33
N GLN A 89 -11.92 8.45 -1.06
CA GLN A 89 -12.96 9.41 -0.67
C GLN A 89 -12.68 10.03 0.70
N VAL A 90 -12.06 9.28 1.61
CA VAL A 90 -11.63 9.83 2.91
C VAL A 90 -10.52 10.86 2.72
N VAL A 91 -9.49 10.52 1.94
CA VAL A 91 -8.37 11.44 1.69
C VAL A 91 -8.86 12.71 1.01
N ARG A 92 -9.70 12.60 -0.03
CA ARG A 92 -10.26 13.74 -0.76
C ARG A 92 -11.06 14.71 0.10
N GLN A 93 -11.80 14.19 1.10
CA GLN A 93 -12.72 15.01 1.90
C GLN A 93 -12.10 15.49 3.22
N TYR A 94 -11.13 14.79 3.77
CA TYR A 94 -10.59 15.09 5.10
C TYR A 94 -9.09 15.36 5.17
N VAL A 95 -8.34 15.20 4.06
CA VAL A 95 -6.89 15.41 4.03
C VAL A 95 -6.53 16.44 2.95
N SER A 96 -6.63 17.72 3.30
CA SER A 96 -6.39 18.84 2.37
C SER A 96 -4.94 19.38 2.38
N SER A 97 -4.11 18.96 3.32
CA SER A 97 -2.73 19.42 3.50
C SER A 97 -1.79 18.24 3.76
N PRO A 98 -0.47 18.42 3.62
CA PRO A 98 0.50 17.36 3.90
C PRO A 98 0.34 16.77 5.31
N VAL A 99 0.39 15.45 5.41
CA VAL A 99 0.17 14.69 6.65
C VAL A 99 1.26 13.65 6.88
N ARG A 100 1.46 13.27 8.14
CA ARG A 100 2.10 12.03 8.51
C ARG A 100 1.03 10.97 8.69
N ALA A 101 0.97 10.03 7.76
CA ALA A 101 -0.02 8.96 7.74
C ALA A 101 0.58 7.63 8.19
N LEU A 102 -0.22 6.80 8.83
CA LEU A 102 0.09 5.41 9.19
C LEU A 102 -0.93 4.48 8.53
N ASP A 103 -0.46 3.50 7.76
CA ASP A 103 -1.20 2.31 7.36
C ASP A 103 -0.74 1.16 8.27
N LEU A 104 -1.56 0.82 9.28
CA LEU A 104 -1.11 0.00 10.42
C LEU A 104 -1.08 -1.49 10.11
N CYS A 105 -2.02 -1.99 9.30
CA CYS A 105 -2.15 -3.40 8.91
C CYS A 105 -1.99 -3.52 7.39
N ALA A 106 -0.85 -3.09 6.87
CA ALA A 106 -0.70 -2.62 5.50
C ALA A 106 -0.52 -3.72 4.44
N ALA A 107 0.01 -4.90 4.82
CA ALA A 107 0.33 -5.92 3.84
C ALA A 107 -0.91 -6.53 3.15
N PRO A 108 -0.81 -6.77 1.84
CA PRO A 108 0.40 -6.76 0.99
C PRO A 108 0.77 -5.39 0.38
N GLY A 109 0.02 -4.29 0.65
CA GLY A 109 0.38 -2.95 0.19
C GLY A 109 -0.64 -2.29 -0.75
N GLY A 110 -1.85 -2.83 -0.89
CA GLY A 110 -2.91 -2.23 -1.73
C GLY A 110 -3.29 -0.83 -1.26
N LYS A 111 -3.63 -0.66 0.03
CA LYS A 111 -3.95 0.65 0.61
C LYS A 111 -2.71 1.53 0.72
N THR A 112 -1.54 0.97 1.08
CA THR A 112 -0.25 1.69 1.10
C THR A 112 0.06 2.37 -0.24
N THR A 113 0.07 1.60 -1.34
CA THR A 113 0.37 2.14 -2.67
C THR A 113 -0.70 3.11 -3.14
N HIS A 114 -1.96 2.94 -2.70
CA HIS A 114 -3.03 3.88 -2.96
C HIS A 114 -2.79 5.20 -2.24
N LEU A 115 -2.54 5.17 -0.92
CA LEU A 115 -2.22 6.36 -0.13
C LEU A 115 -1.01 7.11 -0.68
N LEU A 116 0.05 6.41 -1.11
CA LEU A 116 1.22 7.03 -1.77
C LEU A 116 0.89 7.79 -3.05
N SER A 117 -0.26 7.50 -3.69
CA SER A 117 -0.73 8.20 -4.90
C SER A 117 -1.63 9.39 -4.60
N ILE A 118 -2.44 9.32 -3.53
CA ILE A 118 -3.54 10.26 -3.29
C ILE A 118 -3.31 11.23 -2.13
N LEU A 119 -2.38 10.93 -1.24
CA LEU A 119 -2.02 11.89 -0.18
C LEU A 119 -1.43 13.17 -0.79
N PRO A 120 -1.72 14.34 -0.22
CA PRO A 120 -1.15 15.61 -0.67
C PRO A 120 0.38 15.56 -0.75
N ALA A 121 0.96 16.24 -1.74
CA ALA A 121 2.41 16.37 -1.88
C ALA A 121 3.02 16.89 -0.57
N GLY A 122 4.19 16.36 -0.18
CA GLY A 122 4.78 16.66 1.12
C GLY A 122 4.24 15.81 2.28
N SER A 123 3.44 14.78 2.02
CA SER A 123 3.03 13.81 3.05
C SER A 123 4.07 12.70 3.24
N LEU A 124 4.18 12.20 4.47
CA LEU A 124 4.95 11.01 4.83
C LEU A 124 4.00 9.84 5.10
N LEU A 125 4.22 8.69 4.47
CA LEU A 125 3.50 7.47 4.76
C LEU A 125 4.39 6.46 5.48
N VAL A 126 3.94 6.00 6.64
CA VAL A 126 4.47 4.83 7.35
C VAL A 126 3.51 3.68 7.14
N SER A 127 4.02 2.53 6.69
CA SER A 127 3.23 1.33 6.46
C SER A 127 3.78 0.19 7.30
N ASN A 128 2.92 -0.47 8.07
CA ASN A 128 3.35 -1.46 9.05
C ASN A 128 2.73 -2.83 8.80
N GLU A 129 3.51 -3.87 9.07
CA GLU A 129 3.04 -5.26 9.09
C GLU A 129 3.88 -6.07 10.07
N PRO A 130 3.30 -6.70 11.11
CA PRO A 130 4.05 -7.46 12.11
C PRO A 130 4.64 -8.77 11.57
N MET A 131 4.00 -9.41 10.57
CA MET A 131 4.40 -10.71 10.03
C MET A 131 5.57 -10.57 9.05
N PRO A 132 6.74 -11.21 9.31
CA PRO A 132 7.97 -10.96 8.55
C PRO A 132 7.84 -11.14 7.02
N LEU A 133 7.24 -12.24 6.57
CA LEU A 133 7.09 -12.51 5.13
C LEU A 133 6.14 -11.52 4.46
N ARG A 134 5.04 -11.17 5.11
CA ARG A 134 4.10 -10.18 4.59
C ARG A 134 4.71 -8.79 4.56
N ALA A 135 5.52 -8.42 5.57
CA ALA A 135 6.22 -7.15 5.63
C ALA A 135 7.26 -7.00 4.52
N GLN A 136 7.91 -8.09 4.09
CA GLN A 136 8.81 -8.09 2.93
C GLN A 136 8.05 -7.80 1.63
N VAL A 137 6.89 -8.43 1.42
CA VAL A 137 6.02 -8.16 0.26
C VAL A 137 5.53 -6.71 0.26
N LEU A 138 5.16 -6.17 1.43
CA LEU A 138 4.79 -4.77 1.59
C LEU A 138 5.94 -3.83 1.18
N ALA A 139 7.17 -4.10 1.65
CA ALA A 139 8.34 -3.31 1.30
C ALA A 139 8.64 -3.36 -0.21
N GLU A 140 8.53 -4.54 -0.83
CA GLU A 140 8.67 -4.70 -2.28
C GLU A 140 7.67 -3.82 -3.03
N ASN A 141 6.39 -3.87 -2.66
CA ASN A 141 5.35 -3.09 -3.32
C ASN A 141 5.52 -1.57 -3.11
N ALA A 142 5.94 -1.13 -1.92
CA ALA A 142 6.25 0.27 -1.64
C ALA A 142 7.44 0.77 -2.49
N ILE A 143 8.51 -0.03 -2.61
CA ILE A 143 9.67 0.28 -3.45
C ILE A 143 9.27 0.33 -4.92
N LYS A 144 8.52 -0.66 -5.42
CA LYS A 144 8.00 -0.66 -6.80
C LYS A 144 7.12 0.56 -7.08
N TRP A 145 6.38 1.05 -6.09
CA TRP A 145 5.55 2.26 -6.25
C TRP A 145 6.39 3.53 -6.43
N GLY A 146 7.57 3.57 -5.79
CA GLY A 146 8.63 4.53 -6.08
C GLY A 146 8.53 5.89 -5.42
N ASN A 147 7.74 6.06 -4.36
CA ASN A 147 7.65 7.31 -3.62
C ASN A 147 8.71 7.36 -2.48
N PRO A 148 9.67 8.33 -2.51
CA PRO A 148 10.70 8.45 -1.47
C PRO A 148 10.19 8.82 -0.07
N ALA A 149 8.99 9.40 0.04
CA ALA A 149 8.37 9.74 1.32
C ALA A 149 7.62 8.53 1.92
N SER A 150 8.27 7.35 1.92
CA SER A 150 7.71 6.08 2.38
C SER A 150 8.63 5.41 3.39
N VAL A 151 8.02 4.85 4.44
CA VAL A 151 8.70 4.03 5.45
C VAL A 151 7.91 2.75 5.66
N VAL A 152 8.58 1.60 5.64
CA VAL A 152 7.96 0.31 5.95
C VAL A 152 8.53 -0.23 7.25
N THR A 153 7.66 -0.58 8.19
CA THR A 153 8.03 -1.08 9.51
C THR A 153 7.50 -2.49 9.76
N LYS A 154 8.18 -3.21 10.65
CA LYS A 154 7.78 -4.56 11.09
C LYS A 154 7.60 -4.57 12.61
N ASN A 155 6.47 -4.02 13.07
CA ASN A 155 6.19 -3.80 14.48
C ASN A 155 4.82 -4.34 14.88
N VAL A 156 4.66 -4.71 16.14
CA VAL A 156 3.32 -4.96 16.68
C VAL A 156 2.64 -3.62 17.00
N PRO A 157 1.29 -3.53 16.98
CA PRO A 157 0.58 -2.26 17.22
C PRO A 157 0.99 -1.53 18.50
N ALA A 158 1.31 -2.27 19.57
CA ALA A 158 1.74 -1.69 20.85
C ALA A 158 3.05 -0.89 20.78
N ASP A 159 3.94 -1.19 19.84
CA ASP A 159 5.20 -0.45 19.68
C ASP A 159 4.95 1.02 19.30
N PHE A 160 3.80 1.31 18.65
CA PHE A 160 3.41 2.66 18.23
C PHE A 160 3.05 3.60 19.38
N ALA A 161 2.79 3.10 20.58
CA ALA A 161 2.61 3.91 21.77
C ALA A 161 3.81 4.84 22.05
N SER A 162 5.01 4.43 21.61
CA SER A 162 6.23 5.25 21.68
C SER A 162 6.21 6.49 20.78
N LEU A 163 5.29 6.54 19.79
CA LEU A 163 5.13 7.61 18.81
C LEU A 163 3.91 8.50 19.13
N ARG A 164 3.75 8.89 20.39
CA ARG A 164 2.58 9.67 20.85
C ARG A 164 2.36 10.92 19.99
N ASN A 165 1.10 11.11 19.52
CA ASN A 165 0.67 12.24 18.71
C ASN A 165 1.50 12.46 17.42
N PHE A 166 2.06 11.39 16.87
CA PHE A 166 2.96 11.48 15.71
C PHE A 166 2.21 11.56 14.39
N PHE A 167 1.05 10.90 14.29
CA PHE A 167 0.31 10.76 13.03
C PHE A 167 -0.91 11.68 12.97
N ASP A 168 -1.16 12.24 11.79
CA ASP A 168 -2.33 13.04 11.45
C ASP A 168 -3.48 12.17 10.96
N LEU A 169 -3.15 11.06 10.28
CA LEU A 169 -4.05 10.07 9.72
C LEU A 169 -3.56 8.67 10.11
N ILE A 170 -4.45 7.85 10.64
CA ILE A 170 -4.20 6.42 10.85
C ILE A 170 -5.25 5.62 10.10
N VAL A 171 -4.80 4.66 9.28
CA VAL A 171 -5.64 3.69 8.59
C VAL A 171 -5.44 2.33 9.25
N VAL A 172 -6.54 1.73 9.69
CA VAL A 172 -6.58 0.39 10.28
C VAL A 172 -7.49 -0.48 9.43
N ASP A 173 -6.91 -1.16 8.43
CA ASP A 173 -7.59 -2.26 7.73
C ASP A 173 -7.47 -3.51 8.61
N ALA A 174 -8.42 -3.66 9.50
CA ALA A 174 -8.27 -4.55 10.63
C ALA A 174 -8.32 -6.04 10.24
N PRO A 175 -7.48 -6.89 10.87
CA PRO A 175 -7.67 -8.33 10.74
C PRO A 175 -9.09 -8.70 11.18
N CYS A 176 -9.82 -9.42 10.32
CA CYS A 176 -11.23 -9.71 10.51
C CYS A 176 -11.57 -11.16 10.14
N SER A 177 -12.81 -11.57 10.35
CA SER A 177 -13.30 -12.92 10.03
C SER A 177 -13.32 -13.23 8.52
N GLY A 178 -13.16 -12.22 7.65
CA GLY A 178 -12.93 -12.40 6.22
C GLY A 178 -14.16 -12.84 5.42
N GLU A 179 -15.37 -12.58 5.88
CA GLU A 179 -16.63 -12.97 5.18
C GLU A 179 -16.71 -12.42 3.75
N GLY A 180 -16.12 -11.25 3.50
CA GLY A 180 -16.03 -10.66 2.16
C GLY A 180 -15.06 -11.38 1.21
N MET A 181 -14.31 -12.36 1.70
CA MET A 181 -13.41 -13.17 0.88
C MET A 181 -14.01 -14.50 0.41
N PHE A 182 -15.20 -14.86 0.87
CA PHE A 182 -15.82 -16.17 0.64
C PHE A 182 -15.90 -16.57 -0.84
N ARG A 183 -16.13 -15.60 -1.74
CA ARG A 183 -16.15 -15.86 -3.18
C ARG A 183 -14.77 -16.21 -3.77
N LYS A 184 -13.69 -15.75 -3.13
CA LYS A 184 -12.30 -15.89 -3.62
C LYS A 184 -11.49 -16.93 -2.87
N ASP A 185 -11.90 -17.27 -1.65
CA ASP A 185 -11.12 -18.11 -0.73
C ASP A 185 -12.05 -19.10 -0.01
N SER A 186 -12.05 -20.35 -0.47
CA SER A 186 -12.79 -21.43 0.18
C SER A 186 -12.33 -21.70 1.62
N PHE A 187 -11.05 -21.46 1.91
CA PHE A 187 -10.50 -21.64 3.24
C PHE A 187 -11.09 -20.64 4.25
N ALA A 188 -11.40 -19.41 3.81
CA ALA A 188 -12.10 -18.44 4.62
C ALA A 188 -13.51 -18.93 5.02
N VAL A 189 -14.20 -19.63 4.11
CA VAL A 189 -15.52 -20.22 4.37
C VAL A 189 -15.42 -21.36 5.42
N GLU A 190 -14.42 -22.23 5.27
CA GLU A 190 -14.21 -23.39 6.16
C GLU A 190 -13.81 -22.95 7.57
N GLN A 191 -13.00 -21.92 7.72
CA GLN A 191 -12.52 -21.42 9.00
C GLN A 191 -13.51 -20.52 9.73
N TRP A 192 -14.56 -20.07 9.05
CA TRP A 192 -15.51 -19.14 9.65
C TRP A 192 -16.29 -19.80 10.80
N SER A 193 -16.36 -19.13 11.94
CA SER A 193 -17.17 -19.52 13.09
C SER A 193 -17.51 -18.28 13.93
N VAL A 194 -18.57 -18.36 14.74
CA VAL A 194 -18.92 -17.31 15.70
C VAL A 194 -17.76 -17.01 16.65
N GLY A 195 -17.08 -18.05 17.14
CA GLY A 195 -15.89 -17.87 18.01
C GLY A 195 -14.73 -17.16 17.32
N ASN A 196 -14.54 -17.35 15.98
CA ASN A 196 -13.55 -16.60 15.22
C ASN A 196 -13.94 -15.12 15.11
N VAL A 197 -15.23 -14.80 14.89
CA VAL A 197 -15.73 -13.41 14.88
C VAL A 197 -15.44 -12.75 16.24
N GLU A 198 -15.76 -13.40 17.37
CA GLU A 198 -15.49 -12.86 18.70
C GLU A 198 -14.00 -12.61 18.96
N GLN A 199 -13.12 -13.51 18.51
CA GLN A 199 -11.67 -13.32 18.59
C GLN A 199 -11.18 -12.15 17.73
N CYS A 200 -11.75 -11.97 16.55
CA CYS A 200 -11.45 -10.83 15.66
C CYS A 200 -11.86 -9.51 16.32
N VAL A 201 -13.07 -9.42 16.86
CA VAL A 201 -13.54 -8.22 17.59
C VAL A 201 -12.58 -7.86 18.73
N LYS A 202 -12.18 -8.83 19.55
CA LYS A 202 -11.22 -8.59 20.64
C LYS A 202 -9.90 -8.04 20.11
N ARG A 203 -9.34 -8.68 19.08
CA ARG A 203 -8.08 -8.25 18.44
C ARG A 203 -8.18 -6.85 17.84
N GLN A 204 -9.28 -6.52 17.19
CA GLN A 204 -9.52 -5.20 16.60
C GLN A 204 -9.50 -4.11 17.68
N ARG A 205 -10.18 -4.32 18.80
CA ARG A 205 -10.19 -3.39 19.94
C ARG A 205 -8.80 -3.24 20.58
N GLU A 206 -8.05 -4.32 20.73
CA GLU A 206 -6.66 -4.31 21.21
C GLU A 206 -5.73 -3.49 20.28
N ILE A 207 -5.85 -3.67 18.95
CA ILE A 207 -5.10 -2.93 17.95
C ILE A 207 -5.41 -1.43 18.03
N LEU A 208 -6.69 -1.08 18.04
CA LEU A 208 -7.16 0.30 18.08
C LEU A 208 -6.72 1.02 19.36
N SER A 209 -6.90 0.38 20.52
CA SER A 209 -6.43 0.93 21.80
C SER A 209 -4.92 1.15 21.81
N SER A 210 -4.15 0.21 21.26
CA SER A 210 -2.68 0.26 21.25
C SER A 210 -2.14 1.41 20.40
N VAL A 211 -2.82 1.76 19.30
CA VAL A 211 -2.34 2.78 18.35
C VAL A 211 -2.95 4.16 18.62
N TRP A 212 -3.99 4.25 19.49
CA TRP A 212 -4.77 5.46 19.69
C TRP A 212 -3.94 6.67 20.12
N ASP A 213 -2.97 6.48 21.00
CA ASP A 213 -2.09 7.55 21.45
C ASP A 213 -1.12 8.06 20.36
N ALA A 214 -0.87 7.25 19.34
CA ALA A 214 -0.06 7.67 18.20
C ALA A 214 -0.79 8.65 17.25
N LEU A 215 -2.12 8.62 17.23
CA LEU A 215 -2.96 9.61 16.54
C LEU A 215 -2.99 10.91 17.34
N ARG A 216 -2.72 12.05 16.69
CA ARG A 216 -2.81 13.36 17.36
C ARG A 216 -4.28 13.78 17.62
N PRO A 217 -4.54 14.66 18.59
CA PRO A 217 -5.83 15.33 18.69
C PRO A 217 -6.21 16.01 17.37
N GLY A 218 -7.48 15.93 16.97
CA GLY A 218 -7.96 16.38 15.67
C GLY A 218 -7.55 15.50 14.47
N GLY A 219 -6.74 14.47 14.69
CA GLY A 219 -6.34 13.50 13.66
C GLY A 219 -7.49 12.58 13.25
N VAL A 220 -7.37 12.01 12.05
CA VAL A 220 -8.39 11.15 11.44
C VAL A 220 -8.00 9.68 11.57
N LEU A 221 -8.93 8.85 12.04
CA LEU A 221 -8.86 7.40 12.01
C LEU A 221 -9.76 6.88 10.89
N VAL A 222 -9.23 6.03 10.03
CA VAL A 222 -10.00 5.22 9.08
C VAL A 222 -9.99 3.79 9.59
N TYR A 223 -11.16 3.26 9.89
CA TYR A 223 -11.37 1.87 10.27
C TYR A 223 -12.02 1.12 9.13
N SER A 224 -11.45 -0.02 8.72
CA SER A 224 -12.03 -0.85 7.67
C SER A 224 -11.87 -2.33 7.96
N THR A 225 -12.77 -3.14 7.40
CA THR A 225 -12.75 -4.60 7.42
C THR A 225 -13.22 -5.16 6.08
N CYS A 226 -12.90 -6.42 5.81
CA CYS A 226 -13.48 -7.17 4.69
C CYS A 226 -14.51 -8.20 5.21
N THR A 227 -15.43 -7.80 6.08
CA THR A 227 -16.45 -8.69 6.65
C THR A 227 -17.83 -8.02 6.66
N PHE A 228 -18.88 -8.81 6.87
CA PHE A 228 -20.27 -8.30 6.84
C PHE A 228 -20.92 -8.21 8.21
N ASN A 229 -20.47 -8.96 9.22
CA ASN A 229 -21.12 -8.98 10.52
C ASN A 229 -21.05 -7.62 11.23
N ARG A 230 -22.04 -7.36 12.08
CA ARG A 230 -22.15 -6.08 12.78
C ARG A 230 -21.13 -5.91 13.90
N GLU A 231 -20.73 -7.02 14.53
CA GLU A 231 -19.85 -7.04 15.69
C GLU A 231 -18.46 -6.49 15.39
N GLU A 232 -17.93 -6.85 14.22
CA GLU A 232 -16.64 -6.34 13.74
C GLU A 232 -16.78 -4.97 13.05
N ASN A 233 -17.99 -4.58 12.69
CA ASN A 233 -18.30 -3.37 11.92
C ASN A 233 -18.95 -2.29 12.79
N GLU A 234 -20.27 -2.11 12.77
CA GLU A 234 -20.94 -1.02 13.48
C GLU A 234 -20.72 -1.06 14.99
N ASP A 235 -20.72 -2.23 15.62
CA ASP A 235 -20.51 -2.35 17.07
C ASP A 235 -19.06 -1.99 17.44
N CYS A 236 -18.08 -2.26 16.58
CA CYS A 236 -16.70 -1.83 16.77
C CYS A 236 -16.57 -0.31 16.59
N VAL A 237 -17.23 0.28 15.60
CA VAL A 237 -17.24 1.75 15.40
C VAL A 237 -17.92 2.47 16.56
N ALA A 238 -19.04 1.94 17.07
CA ALA A 238 -19.69 2.46 18.27
C ALA A 238 -18.75 2.42 19.48
N TRP A 239 -18.04 1.31 19.67
CA TRP A 239 -17.05 1.18 20.73
C TRP A 239 -15.90 2.20 20.58
N ILE A 240 -15.40 2.47 19.36
CA ILE A 240 -14.36 3.50 19.12
C ILE A 240 -14.89 4.88 19.52
N ALA A 241 -16.14 5.20 19.17
CA ALA A 241 -16.75 6.48 19.50
C ALA A 241 -16.93 6.66 21.02
N GLU A 242 -17.43 5.63 21.71
CA GLU A 242 -17.76 5.66 23.14
C GLU A 242 -16.52 5.55 24.02
N GLU A 243 -15.68 4.52 23.81
CA GLU A 243 -14.56 4.21 24.70
C GLU A 243 -13.30 5.02 24.41
N LEU A 244 -13.05 5.35 23.13
CA LEU A 244 -11.89 6.16 22.73
C LEU A 244 -12.24 7.64 22.55
N GLY A 245 -13.51 8.03 22.68
CA GLY A 245 -13.96 9.41 22.59
C GLY A 245 -13.80 10.01 21.17
N ALA A 246 -14.00 9.20 20.14
CA ALA A 246 -13.86 9.64 18.77
C ALA A 246 -15.18 10.17 18.19
N GLU A 247 -15.11 11.23 17.39
CA GLU A 247 -16.24 11.78 16.64
C GLU A 247 -16.37 11.08 15.29
N PRO A 248 -17.49 10.37 15.00
CA PRO A 248 -17.73 9.80 13.68
C PRO A 248 -17.93 10.89 12.62
N LEU A 249 -17.34 10.68 11.43
CA LEU A 249 -17.39 11.62 10.31
C LEU A 249 -18.16 11.01 9.12
N SER A 250 -18.97 11.84 8.46
CA SER A 250 -19.73 11.44 7.26
C SER A 250 -18.96 11.76 5.98
N LEU A 251 -19.01 10.86 4.99
CA LEU A 251 -18.53 11.12 3.64
C LEU A 251 -19.71 11.49 2.73
N ASN A 252 -19.49 12.45 1.86
CA ASN A 252 -20.37 12.73 0.73
C ASN A 252 -20.10 11.69 -0.36
N ILE A 253 -21.10 10.88 -0.70
CA ILE A 253 -21.01 9.82 -1.71
C ILE A 253 -22.17 9.90 -2.68
N GLU A 254 -21.94 9.50 -3.93
CA GLU A 254 -22.99 9.43 -4.93
C GLU A 254 -23.87 8.20 -4.70
N VAL A 255 -25.16 8.36 -4.83
CA VAL A 255 -26.16 7.28 -4.62
C VAL A 255 -25.99 6.16 -5.66
N GLU A 256 -25.58 6.54 -6.87
CA GLU A 256 -25.35 5.64 -8.00
C GLU A 256 -24.23 4.62 -7.76
N TRP A 257 -23.36 4.88 -6.79
CA TRP A 257 -22.29 3.92 -6.44
C TRP A 257 -22.81 2.64 -5.78
N GLY A 258 -24.07 2.66 -5.30
CA GLY A 258 -24.67 1.51 -4.64
C GLY A 258 -24.10 1.19 -3.27
N VAL A 259 -23.29 2.08 -2.70
CA VAL A 259 -22.72 1.91 -1.36
C VAL A 259 -23.82 2.00 -0.32
N THR A 260 -23.91 1.00 0.55
CA THR A 260 -24.94 0.93 1.59
C THR A 260 -24.44 1.62 2.86
N SER A 261 -25.28 2.43 3.50
CA SER A 261 -25.03 2.99 4.83
C SER A 261 -24.97 1.89 5.90
N ALA A 262 -24.60 2.26 7.13
CA ALA A 262 -24.72 1.38 8.30
C ALA A 262 -26.08 0.69 8.35
N LEU A 263 -26.09 -0.60 8.68
CA LEU A 263 -27.31 -1.40 8.81
C LEU A 263 -27.86 -1.39 10.23
N VAL A 264 -27.03 -1.01 11.20
CA VAL A 264 -27.37 -0.95 12.62
C VAL A 264 -26.90 0.36 13.22
N GLY A 265 -27.73 0.97 14.06
CA GLY A 265 -27.43 2.26 14.69
C GLY A 265 -27.52 3.43 13.71
N SER A 266 -26.96 4.59 14.12
CA SER A 266 -27.01 5.85 13.36
C SER A 266 -25.62 6.42 13.06
N ILE A 267 -24.54 5.70 13.40
CA ILE A 267 -23.18 6.15 13.17
C ILE A 267 -22.85 6.03 11.68
N PRO A 268 -22.29 7.07 11.04
CA PRO A 268 -21.91 7.03 9.63
C PRO A 268 -20.90 5.91 9.35
N ALA A 269 -21.27 4.99 8.46
CA ALA A 269 -20.40 3.92 7.97
C ALA A 269 -20.86 3.48 6.58
N TYR A 270 -19.96 2.84 5.84
CA TYR A 270 -20.12 2.53 4.42
C TYR A 270 -19.85 1.05 4.18
N ARG A 271 -20.85 0.37 3.61
CA ARG A 271 -20.80 -1.05 3.31
C ARG A 271 -20.83 -1.29 1.81
N PHE A 272 -19.91 -2.13 1.37
CA PHE A 272 -19.86 -2.67 0.03
C PHE A 272 -20.38 -4.11 0.09
N ILE A 273 -21.47 -4.35 -0.58
CA ILE A 273 -22.16 -5.64 -0.57
C ILE A 273 -22.23 -6.14 -2.00
N PRO A 274 -21.66 -7.33 -2.31
CA PRO A 274 -21.80 -7.96 -3.62
C PRO A 274 -23.26 -7.97 -4.10
N GLY A 275 -23.47 -7.61 -5.37
CA GLY A 275 -24.81 -7.42 -5.94
C GLY A 275 -25.38 -6.01 -5.81
N TYR A 276 -24.85 -5.17 -4.94
CA TYR A 276 -25.16 -3.73 -4.84
C TYR A 276 -24.02 -2.87 -5.36
N THR A 277 -22.79 -3.28 -5.11
CA THR A 277 -21.57 -2.66 -5.63
C THR A 277 -20.81 -3.64 -6.52
N SER A 278 -20.08 -3.14 -7.50
CA SER A 278 -19.16 -3.94 -8.34
C SER A 278 -17.85 -4.16 -7.57
N GLY A 279 -17.82 -5.19 -6.72
CA GLY A 279 -16.67 -5.51 -5.87
C GLY A 279 -16.98 -6.59 -4.87
N GLU A 280 -16.06 -6.79 -3.92
CA GLU A 280 -16.19 -7.70 -2.81
C GLU A 280 -16.74 -7.01 -1.55
N GLY A 281 -16.92 -7.80 -0.48
CA GLY A 281 -17.31 -7.27 0.81
C GLY A 281 -16.27 -6.35 1.40
N PHE A 282 -16.71 -5.16 1.80
CA PHE A 282 -15.86 -4.18 2.47
C PHE A 282 -16.71 -3.28 3.37
N PHE A 283 -16.13 -2.86 4.47
CA PHE A 283 -16.71 -1.90 5.39
C PHE A 283 -15.70 -0.81 5.69
N LEU A 284 -16.16 0.44 5.78
CA LEU A 284 -15.33 1.57 6.16
C LEU A 284 -16.09 2.56 7.03
N ALA A 285 -15.43 3.05 8.07
CA ALA A 285 -15.88 4.19 8.87
C ALA A 285 -14.74 5.17 9.10
N VAL A 286 -15.09 6.44 9.26
CA VAL A 286 -14.14 7.54 9.48
C VAL A 286 -14.46 8.21 10.80
N LEU A 287 -13.44 8.41 11.63
CA LEU A 287 -13.60 9.04 12.94
C LEU A 287 -12.51 10.08 13.17
N ARG A 288 -12.79 11.08 14.00
CA ARG A 288 -11.82 12.11 14.41
C ARG A 288 -11.52 11.97 15.89
N LYS A 289 -10.25 12.01 16.26
CA LYS A 289 -9.84 12.06 17.65
C LYS A 289 -10.15 13.42 18.25
N GLY A 290 -10.89 13.44 19.36
CA GLY A 290 -11.20 14.66 20.11
C GLY A 290 -9.97 15.35 20.70
N GLY A 291 -10.14 16.60 21.14
CA GLY A 291 -9.10 17.40 21.82
C GLY A 291 -8.42 18.45 20.94
N ASP A 292 -7.74 19.39 21.57
CA ASP A 292 -7.03 20.51 20.92
C ASP A 292 -5.64 20.10 20.43
N SER A 293 -5.25 20.61 19.28
CA SER A 293 -4.08 20.18 18.49
C SER A 293 -2.75 20.85 18.86
N ALA A 294 -2.57 21.40 20.05
CA ALA A 294 -1.27 21.92 20.52
C ALA A 294 -0.33 20.75 20.81
N VAL A 295 0.30 20.21 19.77
CA VAL A 295 1.17 19.03 19.89
C VAL A 295 2.63 19.41 19.73
N ALA A 296 3.42 19.13 20.76
CA ALA A 296 4.87 19.17 20.67
C ALA A 296 5.34 18.10 19.67
N GLN A 297 5.99 18.55 18.59
CA GLN A 297 6.61 17.62 17.64
C GLN A 297 7.76 16.86 18.31
N PRO A 298 7.93 15.57 18.02
CA PRO A 298 9.08 14.84 18.54
C PRO A 298 10.38 15.54 18.08
N ARG A 299 11.28 15.78 19.03
CA ARG A 299 12.59 16.36 18.70
C ARG A 299 13.39 15.37 17.89
N ALA A 300 13.96 15.84 16.77
CA ALA A 300 14.88 15.04 15.98
C ALA A 300 16.05 14.55 16.83
N PRO A 301 16.46 13.29 16.71
CA PRO A 301 17.73 12.84 17.25
C PRO A 301 18.89 13.64 16.62
N ARG A 302 20.05 13.67 17.29
CA ARG A 302 21.25 14.32 16.70
C ARG A 302 21.52 13.69 15.33
N ALA A 303 21.63 14.55 14.31
CA ALA A 303 21.84 14.13 12.93
C ALA A 303 23.06 13.20 12.81
N GLN A 304 22.90 12.08 12.13
CA GLN A 304 24.04 11.32 11.59
C GLN A 304 24.77 12.24 10.59
N GLN A 305 26.10 12.20 10.57
CA GLN A 305 26.85 13.07 9.66
C GLN A 305 26.53 12.72 8.21
N PRO A 306 26.25 13.72 7.36
CA PRO A 306 26.02 13.46 5.93
C PRO A 306 27.25 12.86 5.28
N VAL A 307 27.05 11.97 4.29
CA VAL A 307 28.12 11.31 3.51
C VAL A 307 28.79 12.33 2.59
N ALA A 308 29.76 13.08 3.08
CA ALA A 308 30.35 14.22 2.37
C ALA A 308 31.14 13.83 1.09
N LYS A 309 31.76 12.65 1.03
CA LYS A 309 32.66 12.25 -0.08
C LYS A 309 31.96 11.68 -1.34
N VAL A 310 30.66 11.33 -1.23
CA VAL A 310 29.97 10.59 -2.30
C VAL A 310 28.90 11.45 -2.99
N ARG A 311 28.79 12.71 -2.60
CA ARG A 311 27.63 13.57 -2.88
C ARG A 311 27.43 13.92 -4.36
N ASN A 312 28.49 14.20 -5.11
CA ASN A 312 28.34 14.73 -6.48
C ASN A 312 27.82 13.68 -7.48
N GLU A 313 28.32 12.44 -7.43
CA GLU A 313 27.84 11.38 -8.29
C GLU A 313 26.39 11.00 -7.97
N ILE A 314 26.03 10.84 -6.69
CA ILE A 314 24.67 10.54 -6.23
C ILE A 314 23.70 11.65 -6.63
N CYS A 315 24.11 12.92 -6.50
CA CYS A 315 23.27 14.05 -6.87
C CYS A 315 22.90 14.03 -8.36
N SER A 316 23.77 13.55 -9.24
CA SER A 316 23.48 13.45 -10.67
C SER A 316 22.41 12.38 -10.99
N TRP A 317 22.23 11.40 -10.11
CA TRP A 317 21.23 10.32 -10.30
C TRP A 317 19.82 10.72 -9.89
N LEU A 318 19.64 11.86 -9.23
CA LEU A 318 18.35 12.39 -8.77
C LEU A 318 17.94 13.62 -9.56
N GLN A 319 16.63 13.75 -9.83
CA GLN A 319 16.09 14.93 -10.53
C GLN A 319 16.23 16.22 -9.69
N LEU A 320 15.92 16.14 -8.39
CA LEU A 320 15.91 17.27 -7.47
C LEU A 320 16.76 16.93 -6.24
N SER A 321 18.05 16.67 -6.47
CA SER A 321 18.97 16.23 -5.41
C SER A 321 19.04 17.17 -4.21
N GLY A 322 18.78 18.46 -4.41
CA GLY A 322 18.73 19.48 -3.36
C GLY A 322 17.62 19.28 -2.33
N GLU A 323 16.59 18.47 -2.62
CA GLU A 323 15.48 18.16 -1.72
C GLU A 323 15.76 17.00 -0.77
N TYR A 324 16.96 16.39 -0.86
CA TYR A 324 17.33 15.22 -0.05
C TYR A 324 18.53 15.50 0.84
N ASP A 325 18.51 14.90 2.01
CA ASP A 325 19.69 14.64 2.84
C ASP A 325 20.09 13.18 2.71
N PHE A 326 21.40 12.92 2.77
CA PHE A 326 21.92 11.56 2.57
C PHE A 326 22.42 11.00 3.88
N VAL A 327 22.03 9.76 4.19
CA VAL A 327 22.53 8.99 5.32
C VAL A 327 23.18 7.72 4.81
N GLN A 328 24.13 7.20 5.60
CA GLN A 328 24.75 5.91 5.31
C GLN A 328 24.39 4.92 6.40
N GLU A 329 23.87 3.77 6.00
CA GLU A 329 23.58 2.63 6.86
C GLU A 329 24.39 1.43 6.37
N GLY A 330 25.44 1.07 7.11
CA GLY A 330 26.43 0.09 6.63
C GLY A 330 27.06 0.53 5.31
N ASP A 331 26.92 -0.31 4.29
CA ASP A 331 27.41 -0.02 2.93
C ASP A 331 26.38 0.73 2.08
N ARG A 332 25.16 0.95 2.56
CA ARG A 332 24.06 1.56 1.80
C ARG A 332 23.94 3.05 2.01
N VAL A 333 23.78 3.78 0.89
CA VAL A 333 23.47 5.21 0.90
C VAL A 333 21.98 5.37 0.64
N ILE A 334 21.32 6.13 1.51
CA ILE A 334 19.87 6.39 1.47
C ILE A 334 19.65 7.90 1.37
N ALA A 335 18.79 8.34 0.45
CA ALA A 335 18.28 9.70 0.39
C ALA A 335 16.99 9.79 1.20
N LEU A 336 16.95 10.74 2.13
CA LEU A 336 15.78 11.07 2.92
C LEU A 336 15.26 12.44 2.48
N PRO A 337 13.97 12.60 2.11
CA PRO A 337 13.40 13.91 1.84
C PRO A 337 13.63 14.86 3.01
N LYS A 338 14.14 16.06 2.75
CA LYS A 338 14.51 17.03 3.81
C LYS A 338 13.33 17.39 4.70
N GLU A 339 12.16 17.53 4.11
CA GLU A 339 10.92 17.85 4.85
C GLU A 339 10.55 16.77 5.88
N HIS A 340 10.96 15.50 5.65
CA HIS A 340 10.67 14.36 6.50
C HIS A 340 11.90 13.86 7.28
N TYR A 341 13.06 14.46 7.08
CA TYR A 341 14.33 13.97 7.65
C TYR A 341 14.23 13.70 9.15
N ALA A 342 13.74 14.68 9.92
CA ALA A 342 13.58 14.55 11.36
C ALA A 342 12.61 13.42 11.76
N ALA A 343 11.48 13.32 11.09
CA ALA A 343 10.48 12.30 11.35
C ALA A 343 11.01 10.89 11.01
N MET A 344 11.72 10.75 9.89
CA MET A 344 12.33 9.47 9.49
C MET A 344 13.43 9.03 10.45
N LEU A 345 14.26 9.95 10.97
CA LEU A 345 15.25 9.60 11.99
C LEU A 345 14.60 9.12 13.30
N VAL A 346 13.49 9.71 13.71
CA VAL A 346 12.71 9.23 14.87
C VAL A 346 12.21 7.79 14.64
N LEU A 347 11.70 7.51 13.44
CA LEU A 347 11.22 6.16 13.06
C LEU A 347 12.38 5.15 13.05
N LEU A 348 13.51 5.49 12.44
CA LEU A 348 14.70 4.63 12.41
C LEU A 348 15.23 4.30 13.82
N GLN A 349 15.07 5.23 14.78
CA GLN A 349 15.50 5.01 16.15
C GLN A 349 14.52 4.17 16.98
N LYS A 350 13.21 4.36 16.77
CA LYS A 350 12.17 3.79 17.65
C LYS A 350 11.51 2.53 17.10
N MET A 351 11.58 2.30 15.78
CA MET A 351 10.84 1.25 15.10
C MET A 351 11.78 0.26 14.42
N ARG A 352 11.29 -0.96 14.18
CA ARG A 352 11.98 -1.94 13.34
C ARG A 352 11.66 -1.63 11.88
N VAL A 353 12.52 -0.84 11.25
CA VAL A 353 12.34 -0.36 9.88
C VAL A 353 12.92 -1.36 8.88
N LEU A 354 12.17 -1.69 7.84
CA LEU A 354 12.60 -2.53 6.70
C LEU A 354 12.96 -1.69 5.48
N HIS A 355 12.29 -0.55 5.31
CA HIS A 355 12.52 0.38 4.21
C HIS A 355 12.28 1.80 4.70
N CYS A 356 13.16 2.73 4.35
CA CYS A 356 13.02 4.15 4.69
C CYS A 356 13.62 5.01 3.60
N GLY A 357 12.84 5.98 3.13
CA GLY A 357 13.32 6.91 2.12
C GLY A 357 13.64 6.23 0.79
N LEU A 358 14.72 6.66 0.15
CA LEU A 358 15.18 6.10 -1.13
C LEU A 358 16.59 5.52 -1.00
N PRO A 359 16.75 4.19 -0.91
CA PRO A 359 18.04 3.55 -1.11
C PRO A 359 18.58 3.85 -2.52
N ILE A 360 19.78 4.44 -2.62
CA ILE A 360 20.33 4.89 -3.90
C ILE A 360 21.44 3.97 -4.37
N ALA A 361 22.40 3.66 -3.49
CA ALA A 361 23.61 2.92 -3.85
C ALA A 361 24.13 2.07 -2.72
N ASP A 362 24.82 0.99 -3.07
CA ASP A 362 25.74 0.29 -2.18
C ASP A 362 27.18 0.73 -2.47
N ILE A 363 27.97 0.93 -1.42
CA ILE A 363 29.41 1.23 -1.51
C ILE A 363 30.20 -0.09 -1.48
N LYS A 364 30.81 -0.45 -2.60
CA LYS A 364 31.67 -1.65 -2.69
C LYS A 364 33.04 -1.26 -3.27
N ASN A 365 34.10 -1.55 -2.55
CA ASN A 365 35.49 -1.21 -2.96
C ASN A 365 35.63 0.29 -3.37
N ASN A 366 35.09 1.19 -2.55
CA ASN A 366 35.06 2.64 -2.81
C ASN A 366 34.28 3.06 -4.10
N LYS A 367 33.49 2.18 -4.68
CA LYS A 367 32.62 2.48 -5.84
C LYS A 367 31.17 2.47 -5.42
N LEU A 368 30.41 3.40 -5.99
CA LEU A 368 28.96 3.43 -5.87
C LEU A 368 28.36 2.46 -6.88
N ILE A 369 27.50 1.58 -6.39
CA ILE A 369 26.71 0.67 -7.23
C ILE A 369 25.23 1.04 -7.02
N PRO A 370 24.56 1.59 -8.04
CA PRO A 370 23.15 1.96 -7.90
C PRO A 370 22.30 0.72 -7.60
N VAL A 371 21.34 0.86 -6.72
CA VAL A 371 20.46 -0.23 -6.31
C VAL A 371 19.11 -0.16 -7.02
N HIS A 372 18.41 -1.28 -7.08
CA HIS A 372 17.15 -1.42 -7.80
C HIS A 372 16.08 -0.40 -7.35
N ALA A 373 16.02 -0.05 -6.05
CA ALA A 373 15.08 0.95 -5.53
C ALA A 373 15.23 2.32 -6.20
N LEU A 374 16.47 2.72 -6.59
CA LEU A 374 16.69 3.95 -7.36
C LEU A 374 16.00 3.87 -8.71
N ALA A 375 16.13 2.75 -9.44
CA ALA A 375 15.49 2.58 -10.76
C ALA A 375 13.95 2.64 -10.67
N MET A 376 13.38 2.17 -9.56
CA MET A 376 11.92 2.20 -9.35
C MET A 376 11.40 3.57 -8.94
N SER A 377 12.28 4.47 -8.45
CA SER A 377 11.87 5.74 -7.85
C SER A 377 11.43 6.79 -8.87
N ARG A 378 10.39 7.54 -8.52
CA ARG A 378 9.99 8.75 -9.25
C ARG A 378 11.04 9.88 -9.17
N ALA A 379 11.98 9.80 -8.23
CA ALA A 379 13.07 10.75 -8.09
C ALA A 379 14.27 10.46 -8.99
N LEU A 380 14.27 9.33 -9.71
CA LEU A 380 15.34 8.94 -10.63
C LEU A 380 15.53 9.99 -11.74
N ASN A 381 16.75 10.49 -11.89
CA ASN A 381 17.17 11.19 -13.09
C ASN A 381 17.47 10.18 -14.20
N ARG A 382 16.49 9.93 -15.06
CA ARG A 382 16.62 8.92 -16.13
C ARG A 382 17.78 9.23 -17.10
N SER A 383 18.16 10.51 -17.27
CA SER A 383 19.26 10.91 -18.15
C SER A 383 20.65 10.61 -17.57
N ALA A 384 20.75 10.23 -16.30
CA ALA A 384 22.01 9.84 -15.67
C ALA A 384 22.52 8.46 -16.12
N PHE A 385 21.67 7.67 -16.77
CA PHE A 385 22.00 6.32 -17.23
C PHE A 385 21.54 6.13 -18.67
N PRO A 386 22.31 5.39 -19.51
CA PRO A 386 21.80 4.92 -20.78
C PRO A 386 20.56 4.04 -20.56
N ILE A 387 19.53 4.20 -21.41
CA ILE A 387 18.30 3.42 -21.36
C ILE A 387 18.32 2.42 -22.52
N VAL A 388 18.00 1.18 -22.22
CA VAL A 388 17.82 0.10 -23.19
C VAL A 388 16.38 -0.34 -23.14
N GLU A 389 15.65 -0.14 -24.21
CA GLU A 389 14.29 -0.65 -24.38
C GLU A 389 14.36 -2.15 -24.73
N LEU A 390 13.58 -2.95 -24.03
CA LEU A 390 13.54 -4.40 -24.17
C LEU A 390 12.28 -4.84 -24.90
N GLU A 391 12.43 -5.85 -25.75
CA GLU A 391 11.27 -6.59 -26.22
C GLU A 391 10.65 -7.44 -25.08
N ARG A 392 9.39 -7.88 -25.24
CA ARG A 392 8.67 -8.61 -24.19
C ARG A 392 9.43 -9.84 -23.67
N GLU A 393 9.99 -10.63 -24.56
CA GLU A 393 10.76 -11.84 -24.20
C GLU A 393 12.01 -11.49 -23.38
N GLN A 394 12.73 -10.44 -23.79
CA GLN A 394 13.91 -9.96 -23.05
C GLN A 394 13.51 -9.40 -21.66
N ALA A 395 12.38 -8.70 -21.58
CA ALA A 395 11.87 -8.18 -20.32
C ALA A 395 11.50 -9.31 -19.35
N LEU A 396 10.84 -10.36 -19.82
CA LEU A 396 10.52 -11.54 -19.00
C LEU A 396 11.79 -12.30 -18.57
N ALA A 397 12.77 -12.49 -19.49
CA ALA A 397 14.07 -13.07 -19.17
C ALA A 397 14.81 -12.24 -18.08
N TYR A 398 14.77 -10.89 -18.18
CA TYR A 398 15.31 -10.02 -17.15
C TYR A 398 14.62 -10.23 -15.79
N LEU A 399 13.30 -10.27 -15.77
CA LEU A 399 12.51 -10.47 -14.55
C LEU A 399 12.68 -11.90 -13.96
N HIS A 400 12.99 -12.88 -14.79
CA HIS A 400 13.38 -14.24 -14.38
C HIS A 400 14.82 -14.31 -13.87
N ARG A 401 15.60 -13.22 -14.00
CA ARG A 401 17.03 -13.07 -13.66
C ARG A 401 17.99 -13.77 -14.60
N GLU A 402 17.64 -13.94 -15.83
CA GLU A 402 18.54 -14.42 -16.84
C GLU A 402 19.60 -13.36 -17.24
N THR A 403 20.68 -13.83 -17.80
CA THR A 403 21.71 -12.97 -18.38
C THR A 403 21.26 -12.51 -19.76
N LEU A 404 21.29 -11.19 -20.00
CA LEU A 404 20.94 -10.62 -21.30
C LEU A 404 22.16 -10.36 -22.16
N SER A 405 21.98 -10.39 -23.48
CA SER A 405 22.93 -9.86 -24.46
C SER A 405 22.45 -8.48 -24.92
N LEU A 406 23.28 -7.45 -24.73
CA LEU A 406 22.97 -6.07 -25.09
C LEU A 406 24.13 -5.49 -25.90
N PRO A 407 24.37 -5.98 -27.16
CA PRO A 407 25.57 -5.65 -27.92
C PRO A 407 25.66 -4.16 -28.27
N ASP A 408 24.53 -3.52 -28.50
CA ASP A 408 24.45 -2.12 -28.93
C ASP A 408 24.44 -1.13 -27.75
N ALA A 409 24.32 -1.64 -26.51
CA ALA A 409 24.33 -0.80 -25.33
C ALA A 409 25.76 -0.46 -24.87
N PRO A 410 26.00 0.75 -24.35
CA PRO A 410 27.30 1.13 -23.82
C PRO A 410 27.68 0.26 -22.62
N LYS A 411 29.00 0.05 -22.41
CA LYS A 411 29.52 -0.62 -21.23
C LYS A 411 29.24 0.21 -19.97
N GLY A 412 28.88 -0.45 -18.86
CA GLY A 412 28.57 0.18 -17.60
C GLY A 412 27.18 -0.19 -17.11
N VAL A 413 26.66 0.62 -16.18
CA VAL A 413 25.29 0.47 -15.67
C VAL A 413 24.33 1.09 -16.67
N VAL A 414 23.26 0.35 -17.00
CA VAL A 414 22.19 0.77 -17.90
C VAL A 414 20.84 0.58 -17.21
N LEU A 415 19.88 1.43 -17.52
CA LEU A 415 18.46 1.22 -17.19
C LEU A 415 17.85 0.33 -18.26
N LEU A 416 17.09 -0.66 -17.82
CA LEU A 416 16.28 -1.50 -18.68
C LEU A 416 14.81 -1.04 -18.58
N ALA A 417 14.18 -0.87 -19.72
CA ALA A 417 12.80 -0.45 -19.81
C ALA A 417 12.00 -1.36 -20.75
N PHE A 418 10.71 -1.42 -20.55
CA PHE A 418 9.75 -2.08 -21.42
C PHE A 418 8.57 -1.15 -21.65
N ASP A 419 8.30 -0.83 -22.90
CA ASP A 419 7.24 0.09 -23.31
C ASP A 419 7.29 1.41 -22.52
N GLY A 420 8.52 1.96 -22.39
CA GLY A 420 8.84 3.17 -21.66
C GLY A 420 8.87 3.05 -20.13
N ALA A 421 8.40 1.95 -19.55
CA ALA A 421 8.41 1.71 -18.11
C ALA A 421 9.74 1.10 -17.65
N VAL A 422 10.43 1.74 -16.71
CA VAL A 422 11.69 1.24 -16.16
C VAL A 422 11.46 -0.02 -15.35
N LEU A 423 12.13 -1.12 -15.74
CA LEU A 423 12.10 -2.41 -15.06
C LEU A 423 13.21 -2.56 -14.01
N GLY A 424 14.34 -1.87 -14.19
CA GLY A 424 15.47 -1.96 -13.28
C GLY A 424 16.80 -1.65 -13.93
N LEU A 425 17.87 -2.25 -13.39
CA LEU A 425 19.25 -2.00 -13.76
C LEU A 425 19.94 -3.29 -14.24
N ALA A 426 20.85 -3.13 -15.18
CA ALA A 426 21.82 -4.15 -15.55
C ALA A 426 23.23 -3.53 -15.68
N LYS A 427 24.27 -4.35 -15.54
CA LYS A 427 25.66 -3.94 -15.82
C LYS A 427 26.15 -4.61 -17.10
N ASN A 428 26.18 -3.86 -18.19
CA ASN A 428 26.70 -4.32 -19.47
C ASN A 428 28.24 -4.38 -19.41
N VAL A 429 28.80 -5.55 -19.66
CA VAL A 429 30.26 -5.76 -19.73
C VAL A 429 30.75 -5.98 -21.17
N GLY A 430 29.87 -5.84 -22.16
CA GLY A 430 30.11 -5.91 -23.59
C GLY A 430 29.56 -7.19 -24.21
N ASN A 431 30.04 -8.36 -23.81
CA ASN A 431 29.56 -9.65 -24.32
C ASN A 431 28.31 -10.17 -23.58
N ARG A 432 27.99 -9.61 -22.44
CA ARG A 432 26.80 -9.92 -21.64
C ARG A 432 26.42 -8.75 -20.72
N ALA A 433 25.21 -8.72 -20.25
CA ALA A 433 24.73 -7.81 -19.22
C ALA A 433 24.42 -8.58 -17.94
N ASN A 434 25.12 -8.25 -16.85
CA ASN A 434 24.84 -8.83 -15.54
C ASN A 434 23.52 -8.24 -15.01
N ASN A 435 22.60 -9.12 -14.71
CA ASN A 435 21.26 -8.75 -14.23
C ASN A 435 21.33 -8.29 -12.76
N LEU A 436 20.87 -7.07 -12.48
CA LEU A 436 20.84 -6.47 -11.14
C LEU A 436 19.44 -6.50 -10.51
N TYR A 437 18.49 -7.22 -11.10
CA TYR A 437 17.15 -7.41 -10.52
C TYR A 437 17.25 -8.17 -9.19
N PRO A 438 16.49 -7.79 -8.13
CA PRO A 438 16.52 -8.48 -6.85
C PRO A 438 16.19 -9.97 -6.99
N ALA A 439 16.96 -10.83 -6.32
CA ALA A 439 16.81 -12.29 -6.45
C ALA A 439 15.47 -12.78 -5.91
N GLU A 440 15.03 -12.17 -4.84
CA GLU A 440 13.78 -12.46 -4.12
C GLU A 440 12.52 -12.07 -4.91
N TRP A 441 12.65 -11.11 -5.86
CA TRP A 441 11.53 -10.59 -6.67
C TRP A 441 11.36 -11.30 -8.01
N ARG A 442 12.26 -12.23 -8.34
CA ARG A 442 12.25 -12.91 -9.64
C ARG A 442 10.94 -13.64 -9.91
N ILE A 443 10.52 -13.65 -11.14
CA ILE A 443 9.44 -14.54 -11.62
C ILE A 443 9.94 -15.97 -11.47
N ARG A 444 9.11 -16.87 -10.90
CA ARG A 444 9.48 -18.27 -10.66
C ARG A 444 8.98 -19.22 -11.76
N LYS A 445 7.94 -18.82 -12.49
CA LYS A 445 7.44 -19.59 -13.64
C LYS A 445 8.37 -19.36 -14.83
N ASP A 446 8.51 -20.37 -15.67
CA ASP A 446 9.27 -20.25 -16.90
C ASP A 446 8.67 -19.14 -17.77
N PRO A 447 9.47 -18.17 -18.26
CA PRO A 447 9.00 -17.12 -19.15
C PRO A 447 8.32 -17.64 -20.43
N MET A 448 8.69 -18.84 -20.90
CA MET A 448 8.09 -19.50 -22.08
C MET A 448 6.70 -20.09 -21.80
N GLU A 449 6.32 -20.23 -20.53
CA GLU A 449 5.00 -20.71 -20.08
C GLU A 449 4.03 -19.58 -19.70
N LEU A 450 4.50 -18.33 -19.80
CA LEU A 450 3.76 -17.10 -19.49
C LEU A 450 3.33 -16.37 -20.77
#